data_1219352d8ff7e9a0095b458bfb3cea92
#
_entry.id   1219352d8ff7e9a0095b458bfb3cea92
#
_cell.length_a   1.000
_cell.length_b   1.000
_cell.length_c   1.000
_cell.angle_alpha   90.00
_cell.angle_beta   90.00
_cell.angle_gamma   90.00
#
_symmetry.space_group_name_H-M   'P 1'
#
loop_
_entity.id
_entity.type
_entity.pdbx_description
1 polymer ?
#
loop_
_entity_poly.entity_id
_entity_poly.type
_entity_poly.pdbx_seq_one_letter_code
_entity_poly.pdbx_strand_id
1 'polypeptide(L)'
;MITNPLPQNQPAPQIINTALYTQLEAAGALPNPTGNIGNATGTLTEQQLIALIEQKAKEILGSAVDAQLSFGFQAGENYYSPISYWWADYYNRDKPQGSKWAKTLKFGETLGIVILNKSSGDWGTEVDQDFLTQGKLAEAAGAKLVAFYIKTRFGANSKYATEQYRARIQKSLNVPMEQVTKFTQDYVIQTAKNVIAWYKGQSKIANVAIFLDEVVNGWDAEQQAVMPYYIELYKLLRAELGADVPIIINPGSNTRLEMMSACDIAVTYESDATKYLSRTRQEIHPDQYQGLPSWRFWHIVHGITKENVDKVCEKADDIDVGHLYLTDQTFAVGTGSEDTPQEDPYDDPPSPWVVPKIRSWIKGVLPLEQRLSAVEAKVAAKEN
;
A
#
# COMPACT_ATOMS: atom_id res chain seq x y z
N MET A 1 5.18 59.55 10.64
CA MET A 1 5.88 58.39 11.21
C MET A 1 4.86 57.60 12.02
N ILE A 2 4.36 56.55 11.46
CA ILE A 2 3.43 55.64 12.13
C ILE A 2 4.15 54.29 12.23
N THR A 3 4.60 53.99 13.44
CA THR A 3 5.21 52.69 13.76
C THR A 3 4.07 51.76 14.13
N ASN A 4 3.82 50.74 13.27
CA ASN A 4 2.97 49.59 13.60
C ASN A 4 3.74 48.65 14.51
N PRO A 5 3.25 48.24 15.67
CA PRO A 5 3.85 47.19 16.44
C PRO A 5 3.47 45.84 15.83
N LEU A 6 4.45 44.97 15.72
CA LEU A 6 4.28 43.55 15.37
C LEU A 6 3.37 42.87 16.40
N PRO A 7 2.48 41.96 15.99
CA PRO A 7 1.69 41.16 16.91
C PRO A 7 2.57 40.20 17.70
N GLN A 8 2.73 40.46 18.99
CA GLN A 8 3.20 39.48 19.95
C GLN A 8 2.08 38.46 20.21
N ASN A 9 2.46 37.18 20.29
CA ASN A 9 1.68 35.98 20.55
C ASN A 9 1.19 35.19 19.33
N GLN A 10 2.13 34.56 18.67
CA GLN A 10 1.85 33.23 18.15
C GLN A 10 2.49 32.21 19.10
N PRO A 11 1.77 31.20 19.61
CA PRO A 11 2.37 30.13 20.37
C PRO A 11 3.31 29.38 19.43
N ALA A 12 4.53 29.13 19.92
CA ALA A 12 5.49 28.27 19.24
C ALA A 12 4.82 26.94 18.87
N PRO A 13 5.14 26.33 17.72
CA PRO A 13 4.58 25.05 17.34
C PRO A 13 5.01 23.99 18.36
N GLN A 14 4.10 23.68 19.29
CA GLN A 14 4.21 22.50 20.13
C GLN A 14 3.91 21.28 19.27
N ILE A 15 4.83 20.79 18.48
CA ILE A 15 4.76 19.45 17.91
C ILE A 15 6.18 18.92 17.73
N ILE A 16 6.87 18.71 18.81
CA ILE A 16 7.79 17.59 18.90
C ILE A 16 7.08 16.59 19.79
N ASN A 17 6.65 15.47 19.18
CA ASN A 17 6.06 14.38 19.92
C ASN A 17 7.05 13.97 21.02
N THR A 18 6.68 14.18 22.28
CA THR A 18 7.55 13.93 23.45
C THR A 18 8.11 12.52 23.45
N ALA A 19 7.35 11.55 22.90
CA ALA A 19 7.79 10.17 22.74
C ALA A 19 8.93 10.03 21.73
N LEU A 20 8.88 10.76 20.60
CA LEU A 20 9.97 10.75 19.61
C LEU A 20 11.23 11.43 20.18
N TYR A 21 11.07 12.52 20.90
CA TYR A 21 12.19 13.19 21.55
C TYR A 21 12.87 12.27 22.57
N THR A 22 12.11 11.57 23.41
CA THR A 22 12.61 10.61 24.39
C THR A 22 13.30 9.41 23.72
N GLN A 23 12.80 8.93 22.58
CA GLN A 23 13.42 7.85 21.83
C GLN A 23 14.73 8.28 21.16
N LEU A 24 14.79 9.49 20.62
CA LEU A 24 16.00 10.05 20.01
C LEU A 24 17.08 10.33 21.07
N GLU A 25 16.67 10.77 22.24
CA GLU A 25 17.56 10.96 23.40
C GLU A 25 18.12 9.63 23.91
N ALA A 26 17.27 8.61 24.07
CA ALA A 26 17.63 7.25 24.47
C ALA A 26 18.56 6.54 23.44
N ALA A 27 18.41 6.86 22.16
CA ALA A 27 19.26 6.35 21.09
C ALA A 27 20.61 7.10 20.97
N GLY A 28 20.87 8.14 21.79
CA GLY A 28 22.06 8.97 21.69
C GLY A 28 22.13 9.82 20.41
N ALA A 29 21.02 9.99 19.72
CA ALA A 29 20.93 10.71 18.44
C ALA A 29 20.80 12.22 18.61
N LEU A 30 20.50 12.69 19.83
CA LEU A 30 20.46 14.12 20.17
C LEU A 30 21.74 14.53 20.90
N PRO A 31 22.33 15.69 20.55
CA PRO A 31 23.47 16.20 21.28
C PRO A 31 23.08 16.48 22.73
N ASN A 32 23.86 15.97 23.67
CA ASN A 32 23.68 16.25 25.10
C ASN A 32 23.71 17.78 25.31
N PRO A 33 22.71 18.41 25.90
CA PRO A 33 22.63 19.87 26.05
C PRO A 33 23.76 20.45 26.95
N THR A 34 24.56 19.61 27.58
CA THR A 34 25.73 20.00 28.41
C THR A 34 27.09 19.69 27.76
N GLY A 35 27.12 19.10 26.54
CA GLY A 35 28.36 18.78 25.84
C GLY A 35 28.91 19.95 25.06
N ASN A 36 30.12 20.41 25.38
CA ASN A 36 30.90 21.40 24.65
C ASN A 36 31.00 21.01 23.15
N ILE A 37 30.30 21.70 22.27
CA ILE A 37 30.43 21.55 20.82
C ILE A 37 31.74 22.26 20.44
N GLY A 38 32.80 21.45 20.25
CA GLY A 38 34.04 21.95 19.70
C GLY A 38 33.84 22.60 18.34
N ASN A 39 34.12 23.88 18.24
CA ASN A 39 34.43 24.70 17.07
C ASN A 39 33.87 24.24 15.68
N ALA A 40 32.55 24.26 15.49
CA ALA A 40 31.93 24.41 14.18
C ALA A 40 31.32 25.81 14.12
N THR A 41 32.04 26.75 13.49
CA THR A 41 31.61 28.13 13.26
C THR A 41 30.60 28.21 12.14
N GLY A 42 29.39 27.69 12.38
CA GLY A 42 28.23 27.83 11.51
C GLY A 42 26.98 27.53 12.29
N THR A 43 26.27 28.55 12.76
CA THR A 43 24.92 28.41 13.30
C THR A 43 24.00 27.95 12.18
N LEU A 44 23.54 26.70 12.25
CA LEU A 44 22.46 26.22 11.38
C LEU A 44 21.24 27.10 11.60
N THR A 45 20.62 27.52 10.53
CA THR A 45 19.31 28.18 10.60
C THR A 45 18.28 27.17 11.16
N GLU A 46 17.20 27.65 11.74
CA GLU A 46 16.12 26.81 12.27
C GLU A 46 15.60 25.84 11.20
N GLN A 47 15.47 26.29 9.95
CA GLN A 47 15.08 25.43 8.82
C GLN A 47 16.12 24.34 8.49
N GLN A 48 17.41 24.65 8.58
CA GLN A 48 18.47 23.67 8.37
C GLN A 48 18.52 22.64 9.50
N LEU A 49 18.24 23.07 10.72
CA LEU A 49 18.17 22.16 11.88
C LEU A 49 16.94 21.24 11.75
N ILE A 50 15.79 21.75 11.37
CA ILE A 50 14.57 20.95 11.12
C ILE A 50 14.83 19.93 10.01
N ALA A 51 15.41 20.35 8.88
CA ALA A 51 15.75 19.45 7.77
C ALA A 51 16.75 18.34 8.19
N LEU A 52 17.72 18.68 9.01
CA LEU A 52 18.70 17.71 9.54
C LEU A 52 18.06 16.73 10.52
N ILE A 53 17.15 17.20 11.38
CA ILE A 53 16.39 16.33 12.30
C ILE A 53 15.46 15.41 11.52
N GLU A 54 14.78 15.91 10.50
CA GLU A 54 13.94 15.10 9.62
C GLU A 54 14.73 14.06 8.83
N GLN A 55 15.90 14.44 8.31
CA GLN A 55 16.79 13.53 7.62
C GLN A 55 17.32 12.44 8.56
N LYS A 56 17.78 12.81 9.77
CA LYS A 56 18.25 11.85 10.77
C LYS A 56 17.15 10.97 11.33
N ALA A 57 15.93 11.52 11.50
CA ALA A 57 14.77 10.72 11.87
C ALA A 57 14.41 9.72 10.75
N LYS A 58 14.51 10.10 9.48
CA LYS A 58 14.35 9.18 8.35
C LYS A 58 15.43 8.11 8.30
N GLU A 59 16.70 8.46 8.52
CA GLU A 59 17.82 7.50 8.55
C GLU A 59 17.66 6.51 9.72
N ILE A 60 17.28 6.97 10.90
CA ILE A 60 17.13 6.13 12.10
C ILE A 60 15.85 5.29 12.03
N LEU A 61 14.73 5.91 11.68
CA LEU A 61 13.44 5.22 11.56
C LEU A 61 13.42 4.30 10.33
N GLY A 62 14.00 4.74 9.19
CA GLY A 62 14.14 3.92 7.99
C GLY A 62 14.99 2.69 8.29
N SER A 63 16.21 2.85 8.78
CA SER A 63 17.13 1.73 9.03
C SER A 63 16.69 0.79 10.17
N ALA A 64 16.04 1.30 11.21
CA ALA A 64 15.56 0.49 12.34
C ALA A 64 14.24 -0.23 12.02
N VAL A 65 13.34 0.41 11.24
CA VAL A 65 12.07 -0.18 10.79
C VAL A 65 12.33 -1.17 9.65
N ASP A 66 13.21 -0.85 8.70
CA ASP A 66 13.50 -1.70 7.56
C ASP A 66 14.19 -3.02 7.93
N ALA A 67 15.03 -3.02 8.96
CA ALA A 67 15.70 -4.24 9.42
C ALA A 67 14.78 -5.21 10.19
N GLN A 68 13.68 -4.73 10.75
CA GLN A 68 12.81 -5.51 11.65
C GLN A 68 11.45 -5.87 11.06
N LEU A 69 10.97 -5.19 10.02
CA LEU A 69 9.59 -5.31 9.52
C LEU A 69 9.50 -5.49 8.00
N SER A 70 10.40 -6.28 7.38
CA SER A 70 10.27 -6.59 5.94
C SER A 70 9.17 -7.61 5.64
N PHE A 71 8.57 -8.24 6.64
CA PHE A 71 7.54 -9.28 6.49
C PHE A 71 7.94 -10.41 5.52
N GLY A 72 9.23 -10.68 5.39
CA GLY A 72 9.78 -11.65 4.46
C GLY A 72 10.00 -11.12 3.03
N PHE A 73 9.76 -9.84 2.77
CA PHE A 73 10.10 -9.17 1.53
C PHE A 73 11.54 -8.64 1.57
N GLN A 74 12.18 -8.56 0.42
CA GLN A 74 13.54 -8.02 0.29
C GLN A 74 13.51 -6.78 -0.62
N ALA A 75 14.29 -5.77 -0.25
CA ALA A 75 14.43 -4.59 -1.09
C ALA A 75 15.07 -4.98 -2.44
N GLY A 76 14.51 -4.47 -3.52
CA GLY A 76 14.96 -4.79 -4.89
C GLY A 76 14.51 -6.15 -5.43
N GLU A 77 13.70 -6.91 -4.67
CA GLU A 77 13.00 -8.08 -5.20
C GLU A 77 11.60 -7.72 -5.68
N ASN A 78 11.18 -8.41 -6.72
CA ASN A 78 9.88 -8.24 -7.36
C ASN A 78 8.93 -9.39 -7.00
N TYR A 79 7.70 -9.07 -6.64
CA TYR A 79 6.67 -10.03 -6.23
C TYR A 79 5.39 -9.86 -7.04
N TYR A 80 4.82 -10.96 -7.49
CA TYR A 80 3.48 -10.96 -8.03
C TYR A 80 2.46 -10.91 -6.89
N SER A 81 1.68 -9.85 -6.84
CA SER A 81 0.65 -9.65 -5.81
C SER A 81 -0.70 -9.44 -6.49
N PRO A 82 -1.45 -10.52 -6.76
CA PRO A 82 -2.73 -10.46 -7.46
C PRO A 82 -3.83 -9.85 -6.60
N ILE A 83 -4.74 -9.12 -7.26
CA ILE A 83 -6.01 -8.75 -6.66
C ILE A 83 -6.93 -9.97 -6.73
N SER A 84 -6.88 -10.79 -5.69
CA SER A 84 -7.55 -12.09 -5.64
C SER A 84 -8.86 -11.99 -4.85
N TYR A 85 -9.79 -11.11 -5.30
CA TYR A 85 -11.09 -10.88 -4.63
C TYR A 85 -12.09 -12.02 -4.82
N TRP A 86 -11.61 -13.15 -5.36
CA TRP A 86 -12.46 -14.30 -5.66
C TRP A 86 -12.88 -15.05 -4.40
N TRP A 87 -14.07 -15.63 -4.48
CA TRP A 87 -14.51 -16.58 -3.46
C TRP A 87 -13.55 -17.78 -3.38
N ALA A 88 -13.47 -18.41 -2.22
CA ALA A 88 -12.71 -19.66 -2.05
C ALA A 88 -13.26 -20.73 -3.00
N ASP A 89 -12.42 -21.25 -3.89
CA ASP A 89 -12.80 -22.20 -4.94
C ASP A 89 -11.87 -23.41 -5.04
N TYR A 90 -11.11 -23.69 -3.99
CA TYR A 90 -10.11 -24.77 -3.92
C TYR A 90 -10.67 -26.15 -4.31
N TYR A 91 -11.95 -26.39 -4.10
CA TYR A 91 -12.65 -27.62 -4.48
C TYR A 91 -12.83 -27.78 -6.00
N ASN A 92 -12.56 -26.74 -6.79
CA ASN A 92 -12.60 -26.77 -8.26
C ASN A 92 -11.22 -26.93 -8.91
N ARG A 93 -10.14 -27.10 -8.13
CA ARG A 93 -8.74 -27.12 -8.60
C ARG A 93 -8.45 -28.14 -9.70
N ASP A 94 -9.16 -29.24 -9.70
CA ASP A 94 -8.95 -30.35 -10.66
C ASP A 94 -9.84 -30.26 -11.92
N LYS A 95 -10.70 -29.21 -12.01
CA LYS A 95 -11.56 -29.00 -13.18
C LYS A 95 -10.80 -28.33 -14.32
N PRO A 96 -11.07 -28.69 -15.62
CA PRO A 96 -10.34 -28.11 -16.78
C PRO A 96 -10.43 -26.59 -16.89
N GLN A 97 -11.56 -26.00 -16.57
CA GLN A 97 -11.73 -24.54 -16.52
C GLN A 97 -11.21 -23.93 -15.21
N GLY A 98 -10.91 -24.79 -14.28
CA GLY A 98 -10.12 -24.57 -13.11
C GLY A 98 -10.67 -23.58 -12.11
N SER A 99 -10.15 -23.71 -10.93
CA SER A 99 -10.24 -22.73 -9.88
C SER A 99 -9.44 -21.47 -10.28
N LYS A 100 -9.97 -20.29 -10.04
CA LYS A 100 -9.27 -19.00 -10.17
C LYS A 100 -8.05 -18.99 -9.26
N TRP A 101 -8.23 -19.48 -8.05
CA TRP A 101 -7.16 -19.64 -7.06
C TRP A 101 -6.08 -20.61 -7.54
N ALA A 102 -6.44 -21.77 -8.09
CA ALA A 102 -5.46 -22.73 -8.58
C ALA A 102 -4.58 -22.16 -9.71
N LYS A 103 -5.14 -21.31 -10.57
CA LYS A 103 -4.35 -20.60 -11.61
C LYS A 103 -3.34 -19.66 -10.98
N THR A 104 -3.75 -18.91 -9.98
CA THR A 104 -2.93 -17.93 -9.25
C THR A 104 -1.85 -18.61 -8.42
N LEU A 105 -2.18 -19.67 -7.70
CA LEU A 105 -1.22 -20.39 -6.84
C LEU A 105 -0.08 -21.07 -7.61
N LYS A 106 -0.21 -21.24 -8.93
CA LYS A 106 0.89 -21.72 -9.79
C LYS A 106 2.08 -20.78 -9.85
N PHE A 107 1.96 -19.53 -9.40
CA PHE A 107 3.10 -18.62 -9.28
C PHE A 107 4.07 -19.03 -8.16
N GLY A 108 3.61 -19.82 -7.18
CA GLY A 108 4.47 -20.40 -6.16
C GLY A 108 5.15 -19.35 -5.28
N GLU A 109 6.43 -19.56 -4.99
CA GLU A 109 7.25 -18.68 -4.12
C GLU A 109 7.40 -17.22 -4.62
N THR A 110 6.99 -16.96 -5.87
CA THR A 110 6.97 -15.60 -6.43
C THR A 110 5.73 -14.80 -6.05
N LEU A 111 4.75 -15.44 -5.37
CA LEU A 111 3.59 -14.75 -4.82
C LEU A 111 4.01 -13.89 -3.62
N GLY A 112 3.76 -12.60 -3.74
CA GLY A 112 3.93 -11.67 -2.63
C GLY A 112 2.73 -11.72 -1.71
N ILE A 113 1.68 -11.03 -2.09
CA ILE A 113 0.45 -10.87 -1.31
C ILE A 113 -0.71 -11.50 -2.08
N VAL A 114 -1.52 -12.29 -1.39
CA VAL A 114 -2.84 -12.71 -1.87
C VAL A 114 -3.91 -12.13 -0.94
N ILE A 115 -5.07 -11.81 -1.50
CA ILE A 115 -6.15 -11.19 -0.74
C ILE A 115 -7.30 -12.18 -0.61
N LEU A 116 -7.73 -12.46 0.60
CA LEU A 116 -9.00 -13.13 0.90
C LEU A 116 -10.08 -12.08 1.08
N ASN A 117 -11.11 -12.10 0.25
CA ASN A 117 -12.22 -11.15 0.28
C ASN A 117 -13.56 -11.88 0.45
N LYS A 118 -13.99 -12.06 1.68
CA LYS A 118 -15.30 -12.61 1.98
C LYS A 118 -16.34 -11.49 2.00
N SER A 119 -17.36 -11.60 1.14
CA SER A 119 -18.51 -10.70 1.12
C SER A 119 -18.14 -9.21 1.19
N SER A 120 -17.12 -8.80 0.41
CA SER A 120 -16.62 -7.41 0.42
C SER A 120 -16.19 -6.91 1.81
N GLY A 121 -15.52 -7.79 2.59
CA GLY A 121 -15.00 -7.49 3.93
C GLY A 121 -15.98 -7.75 5.07
N ASP A 122 -17.13 -8.33 4.82
CA ASP A 122 -18.03 -8.82 5.87
C ASP A 122 -17.65 -10.27 6.22
N TRP A 123 -16.86 -10.42 7.26
CA TRP A 123 -16.32 -11.71 7.72
C TRP A 123 -17.31 -12.52 8.58
N GLY A 124 -18.46 -11.92 8.94
CA GLY A 124 -19.43 -12.55 9.85
C GLY A 124 -18.94 -12.63 11.29
N THR A 125 -19.38 -13.66 12.01
CA THR A 125 -19.13 -13.81 13.45
C THR A 125 -18.26 -15.03 13.82
N GLU A 126 -17.86 -15.82 12.83
CA GLU A 126 -17.06 -17.04 13.02
C GLU A 126 -16.12 -17.30 11.84
N VAL A 127 -15.15 -18.21 12.04
CA VAL A 127 -14.22 -18.62 11.00
C VAL A 127 -14.97 -19.33 9.85
N ASP A 128 -14.71 -18.85 8.63
CA ASP A 128 -15.17 -19.53 7.43
C ASP A 128 -14.13 -20.59 7.01
N GLN A 129 -14.53 -21.86 6.99
CA GLN A 129 -13.64 -22.99 6.74
C GLN A 129 -13.14 -23.03 5.29
N ASP A 130 -13.93 -22.53 4.34
CA ASP A 130 -13.52 -22.48 2.93
C ASP A 130 -12.42 -21.44 2.75
N PHE A 131 -12.57 -20.25 3.33
CA PHE A 131 -11.52 -19.22 3.32
C PHE A 131 -10.28 -19.63 4.13
N LEU A 132 -10.45 -20.34 5.25
CA LEU A 132 -9.31 -20.88 5.98
C LEU A 132 -8.54 -21.89 5.14
N THR A 133 -9.23 -22.82 4.48
CA THR A 133 -8.61 -23.80 3.58
C THR A 133 -7.90 -23.12 2.42
N GLN A 134 -8.55 -22.15 1.78
CA GLN A 134 -7.97 -21.42 0.67
C GLN A 134 -6.72 -20.65 1.08
N GLY A 135 -6.74 -19.99 2.24
CA GLY A 135 -5.58 -19.26 2.77
C GLY A 135 -4.39 -20.18 3.09
N LYS A 136 -4.64 -21.35 3.68
CA LYS A 136 -3.61 -22.37 3.90
C LYS A 136 -2.98 -22.87 2.60
N LEU A 137 -3.80 -23.06 1.57
CA LEU A 137 -3.29 -23.47 0.25
C LEU A 137 -2.46 -22.37 -0.39
N ALA A 138 -2.82 -21.11 -0.19
CA ALA A 138 -2.03 -19.98 -0.67
C ALA A 138 -0.67 -19.91 0.03
N GLU A 139 -0.64 -20.03 1.34
CA GLU A 139 0.61 -20.09 2.12
C GLU A 139 1.46 -21.29 1.72
N ALA A 140 0.88 -22.48 1.63
CA ALA A 140 1.57 -23.70 1.21
C ALA A 140 2.11 -23.63 -0.23
N ALA A 141 1.49 -22.83 -1.09
CA ALA A 141 1.97 -22.55 -2.43
C ALA A 141 3.15 -21.57 -2.46
N GLY A 142 3.44 -20.86 -1.37
CA GLY A 142 4.56 -19.95 -1.23
C GLY A 142 4.20 -18.47 -1.18
N ALA A 143 2.90 -18.11 -1.07
CA ALA A 143 2.50 -16.73 -0.83
C ALA A 143 3.18 -16.19 0.45
N LYS A 144 3.82 -15.03 0.35
CA LYS A 144 4.51 -14.40 1.48
C LYS A 144 3.51 -13.93 2.54
N LEU A 145 2.38 -13.34 2.09
CA LEU A 145 1.31 -12.87 2.96
C LEU A 145 -0.07 -13.29 2.44
N VAL A 146 -0.94 -13.63 3.36
CA VAL A 146 -2.37 -13.82 3.14
C VAL A 146 -3.11 -12.66 3.81
N ALA A 147 -3.59 -11.71 3.03
CA ALA A 147 -4.20 -10.50 3.50
C ALA A 147 -5.73 -10.63 3.59
N PHE A 148 -6.33 -10.11 4.65
CA PHE A 148 -7.77 -10.08 4.86
C PHE A 148 -8.33 -8.71 4.48
N TYR A 149 -9.25 -8.70 3.54
CA TYR A 149 -9.87 -7.50 3.01
C TYR A 149 -10.86 -6.88 4.01
N ILE A 150 -10.74 -5.59 4.26
CA ILE A 150 -11.67 -4.80 5.08
C ILE A 150 -11.87 -3.44 4.40
N LYS A 151 -13.13 -3.02 4.21
CA LYS A 151 -13.45 -1.68 3.69
C LYS A 151 -13.34 -0.62 4.77
N THR A 152 -12.94 0.59 4.38
CA THR A 152 -12.91 1.74 5.29
C THR A 152 -13.81 2.89 4.83
N ARG A 153 -14.38 2.78 3.62
CA ARG A 153 -15.27 3.81 3.03
C ARG A 153 -14.65 5.20 3.09
N PHE A 154 -13.36 5.30 2.72
CA PHE A 154 -12.61 6.57 2.69
C PHE A 154 -12.65 7.34 4.02
N GLY A 155 -12.82 6.64 5.15
CA GLY A 155 -12.93 7.26 6.46
C GLY A 155 -14.16 8.16 6.64
N ALA A 156 -15.18 7.99 5.81
CA ALA A 156 -16.39 8.81 5.82
C ALA A 156 -17.15 8.77 7.15
N ASN A 157 -17.01 7.72 7.95
CA ASN A 157 -17.60 7.63 9.29
C ASN A 157 -16.71 8.23 10.40
N SER A 158 -15.60 8.84 10.06
CA SER A 158 -14.72 9.46 11.06
C SER A 158 -15.26 10.80 11.55
N LYS A 159 -14.79 11.22 12.72
CA LYS A 159 -15.06 12.57 13.27
C LYS A 159 -14.49 13.70 12.40
N TYR A 160 -13.58 13.37 11.50
CA TYR A 160 -12.92 14.31 10.59
C TYR A 160 -13.71 14.53 9.29
N ALA A 161 -14.66 13.63 8.97
CA ALA A 161 -15.45 13.73 7.75
C ALA A 161 -16.61 14.73 7.92
N THR A 162 -16.70 15.70 6.98
CA THR A 162 -17.84 16.62 6.90
C THR A 162 -19.07 15.96 6.29
N GLU A 163 -20.25 16.57 6.44
CA GLU A 163 -21.46 16.08 5.77
C GLU A 163 -21.33 16.12 4.23
N GLN A 164 -20.72 17.19 3.70
CA GLN A 164 -20.44 17.31 2.26
C GLN A 164 -19.53 16.17 1.78
N TYR A 165 -18.49 15.85 2.55
CA TYR A 165 -17.61 14.73 2.23
C TYR A 165 -18.35 13.40 2.22
N ARG A 166 -19.18 13.11 3.24
CA ARG A 166 -20.02 11.90 3.29
C ARG A 166 -20.96 11.79 2.10
N ALA A 167 -21.61 12.90 1.74
CA ALA A 167 -22.50 12.94 0.56
C ALA A 167 -21.73 12.71 -0.74
N ARG A 168 -20.50 13.24 -0.86
CA ARG A 168 -19.61 12.98 -2.01
C ARG A 168 -19.26 11.50 -2.13
N ILE A 169 -18.85 10.87 -1.03
CA ILE A 169 -18.53 9.44 -1.00
C ILE A 169 -19.75 8.58 -1.33
N GLN A 170 -20.91 8.88 -0.73
CA GLN A 170 -22.16 8.21 -1.02
C GLN A 170 -22.48 8.24 -2.53
N LYS A 171 -22.39 9.43 -3.13
CA LYS A 171 -22.66 9.61 -4.55
C LYS A 171 -21.64 8.87 -5.43
N SER A 172 -20.36 8.91 -5.07
CA SER A 172 -19.29 8.25 -5.83
C SER A 172 -19.44 6.75 -5.83
N LEU A 173 -19.84 6.17 -4.71
CA LEU A 173 -20.01 4.72 -4.54
C LEU A 173 -21.38 4.23 -4.98
N ASN A 174 -22.33 5.14 -5.20
CA ASN A 174 -23.73 4.83 -5.50
C ASN A 174 -24.36 3.85 -4.49
N VAL A 175 -24.16 4.09 -3.20
CA VAL A 175 -24.67 3.23 -2.12
C VAL A 175 -25.50 4.07 -1.12
N PRO A 176 -26.40 3.45 -0.31
CA PRO A 176 -27.10 4.16 0.75
C PRO A 176 -26.12 4.74 1.80
N MET A 177 -26.50 5.86 2.44
CA MET A 177 -25.69 6.49 3.50
C MET A 177 -25.35 5.54 4.64
N GLU A 178 -26.25 4.65 4.99
CA GLU A 178 -26.03 3.58 5.98
C GLU A 178 -24.82 2.72 5.62
N GLN A 179 -24.65 2.40 4.34
CA GLN A 179 -23.49 1.63 3.85
C GLN A 179 -22.19 2.44 3.89
N VAL A 180 -22.25 3.76 3.78
CA VAL A 180 -21.09 4.65 3.93
C VAL A 180 -20.67 4.73 5.40
N THR A 181 -21.63 4.85 6.32
CA THR A 181 -21.39 5.08 7.73
C THR A 181 -21.26 3.80 8.57
N LYS A 182 -21.45 2.62 8.01
CA LYS A 182 -21.28 1.33 8.67
C LYS A 182 -19.85 1.11 9.20
N PHE A 183 -18.83 1.55 8.46
CA PHE A 183 -17.44 1.20 8.69
C PHE A 183 -16.76 2.19 9.65
N THR A 184 -17.16 2.17 10.92
CA THR A 184 -16.52 2.95 11.99
C THR A 184 -15.11 2.46 12.25
N GLN A 185 -14.29 3.26 12.92
CA GLN A 185 -12.96 2.85 13.38
C GLN A 185 -13.05 1.59 14.24
N ASP A 186 -13.98 1.55 15.18
CA ASP A 186 -14.21 0.38 16.04
C ASP A 186 -14.63 -0.86 15.24
N TYR A 187 -15.48 -0.70 14.23
CA TYR A 187 -15.85 -1.80 13.33
C TYR A 187 -14.63 -2.37 12.61
N VAL A 188 -13.78 -1.51 12.03
CA VAL A 188 -12.56 -1.92 11.31
C VAL A 188 -11.60 -2.64 12.25
N ILE A 189 -11.35 -2.09 13.44
CA ILE A 189 -10.46 -2.68 14.45
C ILE A 189 -11.01 -4.03 14.91
N GLN A 190 -12.30 -4.09 15.27
CA GLN A 190 -12.90 -5.34 15.77
C GLN A 190 -12.92 -6.43 14.68
N THR A 191 -13.19 -6.06 13.43
CA THR A 191 -13.13 -6.99 12.30
C THR A 191 -11.70 -7.51 12.10
N ALA A 192 -10.70 -6.64 12.12
CA ALA A 192 -9.30 -7.04 12.02
C ALA A 192 -8.88 -7.98 13.16
N LYS A 193 -9.25 -7.67 14.40
CA LYS A 193 -8.99 -8.54 15.57
C LYS A 193 -9.61 -9.93 15.39
N ASN A 194 -10.86 -9.97 14.96
CA ASN A 194 -11.59 -11.23 14.78
C ASN A 194 -10.92 -12.08 13.69
N VAL A 195 -10.66 -11.54 12.51
CA VAL A 195 -10.06 -12.33 11.42
C VAL A 195 -8.65 -12.81 11.80
N ILE A 196 -7.84 -11.98 12.46
CA ILE A 196 -6.53 -12.42 12.92
C ILE A 196 -6.65 -13.52 13.97
N ALA A 197 -7.54 -13.40 14.95
CA ALA A 197 -7.76 -14.42 15.95
C ALA A 197 -8.27 -15.75 15.34
N TRP A 198 -9.12 -15.67 14.32
CA TRP A 198 -9.69 -16.86 13.67
C TRP A 198 -8.72 -17.56 12.72
N TYR A 199 -7.92 -16.82 11.98
CA TYR A 199 -7.15 -17.36 10.85
C TYR A 199 -5.65 -17.47 11.10
N LYS A 200 -5.08 -16.77 12.10
CA LYS A 200 -3.66 -16.84 12.46
C LYS A 200 -3.41 -17.91 13.51
N GLY A 201 -2.21 -18.44 13.52
CA GLY A 201 -1.70 -19.29 14.59
C GLY A 201 -1.34 -20.70 14.14
N GLN A 202 -0.97 -21.57 15.10
CA GLN A 202 -0.51 -22.92 14.81
C GLN A 202 -1.60 -23.73 14.11
N SER A 203 -1.25 -24.41 13.02
CA SER A 203 -2.15 -25.17 12.15
C SER A 203 -3.20 -24.32 11.39
N LYS A 204 -3.07 -23.00 11.43
CA LYS A 204 -3.84 -22.05 10.62
C LYS A 204 -2.90 -21.40 9.59
N ILE A 205 -3.04 -20.09 9.34
CA ILE A 205 -2.19 -19.33 8.41
C ILE A 205 -1.17 -18.57 9.26
N ALA A 206 0.13 -18.79 9.05
CA ALA A 206 1.16 -18.16 9.84
C ALA A 206 1.39 -16.69 9.44
N ASN A 207 1.46 -16.44 8.13
CA ASN A 207 1.82 -15.14 7.56
C ASN A 207 0.57 -14.39 7.08
N VAL A 208 -0.07 -13.67 7.99
CA VAL A 208 -1.32 -12.93 7.74
C VAL A 208 -1.09 -11.43 7.69
N ALA A 209 -1.94 -10.71 6.96
CA ALA A 209 -1.97 -9.25 6.89
C ALA A 209 -3.40 -8.72 6.92
N ILE A 210 -3.56 -7.43 7.16
CA ILE A 210 -4.83 -6.71 6.95
C ILE A 210 -4.72 -5.85 5.70
N PHE A 211 -5.70 -5.96 4.81
CA PHE A 211 -5.81 -5.12 3.61
C PHE A 211 -7.00 -4.17 3.78
N LEU A 212 -6.68 -2.89 3.98
CA LEU A 212 -7.67 -1.83 4.11
C LEU A 212 -7.94 -1.22 2.74
N ASP A 213 -9.15 -1.39 2.25
CA ASP A 213 -9.57 -0.83 0.97
C ASP A 213 -10.38 0.46 1.14
N GLU A 214 -10.52 1.21 0.03
CA GLU A 214 -11.22 2.49 -0.01
C GLU A 214 -10.59 3.51 0.96
N VAL A 215 -9.27 3.69 0.88
CA VAL A 215 -8.48 4.61 1.71
C VAL A 215 -8.25 5.92 0.97
N VAL A 216 -8.18 7.04 1.69
CA VAL A 216 -7.88 8.36 1.08
C VAL A 216 -6.42 8.45 0.64
N ASN A 217 -6.16 9.17 -0.46
CA ASN A 217 -4.80 9.50 -0.89
C ASN A 217 -4.29 10.83 -0.31
N GLY A 218 -5.17 11.71 0.15
CA GLY A 218 -4.84 12.97 0.81
C GLY A 218 -4.52 14.14 -0.12
N TRP A 219 -4.80 14.06 -1.42
CA TRP A 219 -4.45 15.14 -2.35
C TRP A 219 -5.40 16.33 -2.31
N ASP A 220 -6.69 16.13 -2.05
CA ASP A 220 -7.62 17.23 -1.86
C ASP A 220 -7.80 17.61 -0.36
N ALA A 221 -8.29 18.80 -0.10
CA ALA A 221 -8.43 19.33 1.25
C ALA A 221 -9.37 18.49 2.16
N GLU A 222 -10.42 17.90 1.57
CA GLU A 222 -11.36 17.07 2.33
C GLU A 222 -10.72 15.74 2.71
N GLN A 223 -9.95 15.12 1.80
CA GLN A 223 -9.20 13.91 2.11
C GLN A 223 -8.05 14.18 3.09
N GLN A 224 -7.37 15.33 2.98
CA GLN A 224 -6.36 15.73 3.96
C GLN A 224 -6.95 15.81 5.36
N ALA A 225 -8.15 16.37 5.50
CA ALA A 225 -8.84 16.44 6.79
C ALA A 225 -9.10 15.05 7.40
N VAL A 226 -9.24 14.00 6.57
CA VAL A 226 -9.50 12.62 7.01
C VAL A 226 -8.22 11.82 7.24
N MET A 227 -7.05 12.25 6.73
CA MET A 227 -5.78 11.53 6.93
C MET A 227 -5.47 11.19 8.41
N PRO A 228 -5.72 12.07 9.41
CA PRO A 228 -5.49 11.74 10.81
C PRO A 228 -6.25 10.50 11.29
N TYR A 229 -7.43 10.21 10.72
CA TYR A 229 -8.17 8.98 11.02
C TYR A 229 -7.34 7.72 10.67
N TYR A 230 -6.70 7.69 9.52
CA TYR A 230 -5.89 6.54 9.09
C TYR A 230 -4.61 6.40 9.90
N ILE A 231 -3.95 7.50 10.24
CA ILE A 231 -2.77 7.49 11.10
C ILE A 231 -3.12 6.97 12.51
N GLU A 232 -4.28 7.38 13.05
CA GLU A 232 -4.80 6.89 14.32
C GLU A 232 -5.19 5.41 14.22
N LEU A 233 -5.93 5.02 13.16
CA LEU A 233 -6.34 3.64 12.90
C LEU A 233 -5.14 2.70 12.82
N TYR A 234 -4.08 3.08 12.11
CA TYR A 234 -2.85 2.29 12.02
C TYR A 234 -2.24 2.05 13.40
N LYS A 235 -2.12 3.09 14.24
CA LYS A 235 -1.57 2.96 15.60
C LYS A 235 -2.41 2.01 16.46
N LEU A 236 -3.74 2.12 16.37
CA LEU A 236 -4.65 1.26 17.12
C LEU A 236 -4.59 -0.20 16.63
N LEU A 237 -4.60 -0.42 15.30
CA LEU A 237 -4.43 -1.75 14.74
C LEU A 237 -3.07 -2.35 15.13
N ARG A 238 -2.01 -1.56 15.11
CA ARG A 238 -0.68 -2.01 15.51
C ARG A 238 -0.62 -2.40 16.99
N ALA A 239 -1.29 -1.65 17.86
CA ALA A 239 -1.39 -1.97 19.29
C ALA A 239 -2.18 -3.27 19.56
N GLU A 240 -3.23 -3.53 18.77
CA GLU A 240 -4.12 -4.69 18.95
C GLU A 240 -3.56 -5.97 18.27
N LEU A 241 -2.92 -5.85 17.11
CA LEU A 241 -2.51 -6.99 16.28
C LEU A 241 -1.03 -7.36 16.45
N GLY A 242 -0.21 -6.46 17.01
CA GLY A 242 1.23 -6.64 17.11
C GLY A 242 1.99 -6.19 15.87
N ALA A 243 3.33 -6.21 15.95
CA ALA A 243 4.22 -5.74 14.89
C ALA A 243 4.33 -6.70 13.70
N ASP A 244 4.01 -7.96 13.90
CA ASP A 244 4.15 -9.04 12.92
C ASP A 244 2.95 -9.23 11.97
N VAL A 245 1.93 -8.37 12.08
CA VAL A 245 0.77 -8.36 11.18
C VAL A 245 0.83 -7.09 10.31
N PRO A 246 1.26 -7.17 9.04
CA PRO A 246 1.31 -6.02 8.15
C PRO A 246 -0.07 -5.41 7.93
N ILE A 247 -0.09 -4.08 7.81
CA ILE A 247 -1.27 -3.29 7.46
C ILE A 247 -1.02 -2.69 6.08
N ILE A 248 -1.83 -3.12 5.13
CA ILE A 248 -1.78 -2.71 3.73
C ILE A 248 -2.93 -1.75 3.49
N ILE A 249 -2.68 -0.64 2.81
CA ILE A 249 -3.73 0.30 2.41
C ILE A 249 -3.89 0.34 0.90
N ASN A 250 -5.14 0.50 0.44
CA ASN A 250 -5.44 0.74 -0.97
C ASN A 250 -6.12 2.12 -1.18
N PRO A 251 -5.35 3.18 -1.44
CA PRO A 251 -5.87 4.46 -1.91
C PRO A 251 -6.09 4.53 -3.43
N GLY A 252 -5.76 3.48 -4.19
CA GLY A 252 -5.90 3.41 -5.65
C GLY A 252 -4.97 4.34 -6.44
N SER A 253 -4.14 5.13 -5.76
CA SER A 253 -3.19 6.07 -6.37
C SER A 253 -2.06 6.41 -5.41
N ASN A 254 -1.04 7.13 -5.90
CA ASN A 254 -0.04 7.68 -4.99
C ASN A 254 -0.70 8.56 -3.92
N THR A 255 -0.05 8.64 -2.77
CA THR A 255 -0.56 9.36 -1.60
C THR A 255 0.39 10.47 -1.18
N ARG A 256 -0.06 11.34 -0.31
CA ARG A 256 0.86 12.19 0.44
C ARG A 256 1.77 11.33 1.33
N LEU A 257 2.99 11.82 1.57
CA LEU A 257 4.00 11.09 2.34
C LEU A 257 3.50 10.72 3.75
N GLU A 258 2.70 11.59 4.36
CA GLU A 258 2.14 11.36 5.70
C GLU A 258 1.29 10.09 5.77
N MET A 259 0.63 9.70 4.66
CA MET A 259 -0.14 8.45 4.58
C MET A 259 0.77 7.21 4.61
N MET A 260 2.03 7.31 4.21
CA MET A 260 2.98 6.20 4.33
C MET A 260 3.30 5.87 5.80
N SER A 261 2.98 6.75 6.76
CA SER A 261 3.03 6.45 8.20
C SER A 261 1.78 5.72 8.72
N ALA A 262 0.76 5.57 7.89
CA ALA A 262 -0.49 4.87 8.20
C ALA A 262 -0.54 3.44 7.65
N CYS A 263 0.57 2.92 7.13
CA CYS A 263 0.64 1.58 6.55
C CYS A 263 2.06 1.02 6.55
N ASP A 264 2.16 -0.27 6.29
CA ASP A 264 3.42 -0.94 5.96
C ASP A 264 3.60 -1.04 4.44
N ILE A 265 2.51 -1.31 3.71
CA ILE A 265 2.49 -1.42 2.25
C ILE A 265 1.31 -0.58 1.72
N ALA A 266 1.50 0.11 0.60
CA ALA A 266 0.46 0.90 -0.03
C ALA A 266 0.30 0.54 -1.52
N VAL A 267 -0.96 0.41 -1.96
CA VAL A 267 -1.30 0.39 -3.37
C VAL A 267 -1.22 1.82 -3.90
N THR A 268 -0.09 2.16 -4.51
CA THR A 268 0.19 3.53 -4.98
C THR A 268 -0.15 3.78 -6.45
N TYR A 269 -0.64 2.76 -7.13
CA TYR A 269 -1.23 2.88 -8.46
C TYR A 269 -2.27 1.79 -8.69
N GLU A 270 -3.45 2.19 -9.17
CA GLU A 270 -4.52 1.30 -9.60
C GLU A 270 -5.26 1.97 -10.78
N SER A 271 -4.88 1.62 -12.00
CA SER A 271 -5.54 2.12 -13.21
C SER A 271 -5.09 1.35 -14.45
N ASP A 272 -5.58 1.80 -15.64
CA ASP A 272 -5.25 1.19 -16.92
C ASP A 272 -3.80 1.41 -17.36
N ALA A 273 -3.32 0.49 -18.21
CA ALA A 273 -1.96 0.50 -18.75
C ALA A 273 -1.66 1.74 -19.60
N THR A 274 -2.65 2.31 -20.27
CA THR A 274 -2.45 3.51 -21.10
C THR A 274 -2.09 4.71 -20.22
N LYS A 275 -2.82 4.89 -19.12
CA LYS A 275 -2.52 5.93 -18.13
C LYS A 275 -1.19 5.65 -17.41
N TYR A 276 -0.90 4.38 -17.10
CA TYR A 276 0.37 4.00 -16.49
C TYR A 276 1.55 4.46 -17.36
N LEU A 277 1.50 4.18 -18.64
CA LEU A 277 2.56 4.49 -19.59
C LEU A 277 2.66 5.99 -19.93
N SER A 278 1.53 6.72 -19.99
CA SER A 278 1.50 8.14 -20.34
C SER A 278 1.94 9.08 -19.22
N ARG A 279 1.79 8.68 -17.96
CA ARG A 279 2.20 9.49 -16.81
C ARG A 279 3.71 9.44 -16.60
N THR A 280 4.28 10.52 -16.10
CA THR A 280 5.68 10.56 -15.67
C THR A 280 5.90 9.70 -14.41
N ARG A 281 7.18 9.39 -14.12
CA ARG A 281 7.55 8.74 -12.85
C ARG A 281 7.03 9.53 -11.65
N GLN A 282 7.23 10.85 -11.66
CA GLN A 282 6.82 11.75 -10.58
C GLN A 282 5.30 11.74 -10.31
N GLU A 283 4.47 11.55 -11.34
CA GLU A 283 3.02 11.48 -11.20
C GLU A 283 2.53 10.14 -10.64
N ILE A 284 3.32 9.08 -10.73
CA ILE A 284 2.98 7.75 -10.23
C ILE A 284 3.69 7.49 -8.90
N HIS A 285 4.98 7.82 -8.82
CA HIS A 285 5.86 7.57 -7.69
C HIS A 285 6.67 8.83 -7.38
N PRO A 286 6.10 9.75 -6.60
CA PRO A 286 6.73 11.03 -6.27
C PRO A 286 8.06 10.88 -5.55
N ASP A 287 9.00 11.82 -5.77
CA ASP A 287 10.32 11.83 -5.13
C ASP A 287 10.26 11.87 -3.60
N GLN A 288 9.12 12.29 -3.02
CA GLN A 288 8.90 12.22 -1.57
C GLN A 288 8.99 10.78 -1.01
N TYR A 289 8.85 9.75 -1.86
CA TYR A 289 9.00 8.34 -1.47
C TYR A 289 10.45 7.86 -1.48
N GLN A 290 11.39 8.71 -1.91
CA GLN A 290 12.81 8.36 -1.95
C GLN A 290 13.30 7.90 -0.56
N GLY A 291 14.00 6.75 -0.53
CA GLY A 291 14.50 6.14 0.70
C GLY A 291 13.54 5.16 1.37
N LEU A 292 12.29 5.04 0.86
CA LEU A 292 11.42 3.94 1.27
C LEU A 292 11.73 2.71 0.40
N PRO A 293 11.76 1.49 0.98
CA PRO A 293 12.09 0.27 0.23
C PRO A 293 10.97 -0.10 -0.75
N SER A 294 11.36 -0.72 -1.88
CA SER A 294 10.45 -1.09 -2.98
C SER A 294 9.26 -1.94 -2.55
N TRP A 295 9.45 -2.84 -1.60
CA TRP A 295 8.39 -3.71 -1.09
C TRP A 295 7.23 -2.97 -0.40
N ARG A 296 7.37 -1.68 -0.11
CA ARG A 296 6.28 -0.86 0.42
C ARG A 296 5.28 -0.40 -0.64
N PHE A 297 5.59 -0.60 -1.93
CA PHE A 297 4.79 -0.08 -3.05
C PHE A 297 4.19 -1.21 -3.87
N TRP A 298 2.90 -1.10 -4.11
CA TRP A 298 2.14 -2.05 -4.91
C TRP A 298 1.43 -1.31 -6.04
N HIS A 299 1.68 -1.74 -7.29
CA HIS A 299 0.99 -1.23 -8.46
C HIS A 299 0.05 -2.27 -9.05
N ILE A 300 -1.15 -1.83 -9.40
CA ILE A 300 -2.20 -2.59 -10.05
C ILE A 300 -2.43 -1.97 -11.42
N VAL A 301 -2.11 -2.72 -12.48
CA VAL A 301 -2.22 -2.23 -13.87
C VAL A 301 -3.12 -3.18 -14.65
N HIS A 302 -4.30 -2.69 -15.01
CA HIS A 302 -5.27 -3.43 -15.81
C HIS A 302 -5.26 -3.00 -17.28
N GLY A 303 -5.92 -3.77 -18.16
CA GLY A 303 -6.02 -3.47 -19.60
C GLY A 303 -4.66 -3.52 -20.31
N ILE A 304 -3.75 -4.40 -19.86
CA ILE A 304 -2.51 -4.63 -20.62
C ILE A 304 -2.78 -5.37 -21.92
N THR A 305 -1.95 -5.12 -22.91
CA THR A 305 -1.97 -5.81 -24.20
C THR A 305 -0.62 -6.44 -24.49
N LYS A 306 -0.54 -7.29 -25.51
CA LYS A 306 0.73 -7.88 -25.93
C LYS A 306 1.76 -6.86 -26.39
N GLU A 307 1.28 -5.71 -26.88
CA GLU A 307 2.08 -4.60 -27.41
C GLU A 307 2.65 -3.69 -26.32
N ASN A 308 1.98 -3.63 -25.14
CA ASN A 308 2.36 -2.68 -24.09
C ASN A 308 2.90 -3.32 -22.81
N VAL A 309 2.69 -4.61 -22.58
CA VAL A 309 3.02 -5.28 -21.31
C VAL A 309 4.51 -5.18 -20.94
N ASP A 310 5.40 -5.30 -21.92
CA ASP A 310 6.85 -5.21 -21.68
C ASP A 310 7.23 -3.80 -21.20
N LYS A 311 6.66 -2.77 -21.80
CA LYS A 311 6.85 -1.36 -21.38
C LYS A 311 6.28 -1.09 -19.99
N VAL A 312 5.18 -1.75 -19.62
CA VAL A 312 4.62 -1.65 -18.25
C VAL A 312 5.58 -2.27 -17.24
N CYS A 313 6.15 -3.43 -17.55
CA CYS A 313 7.15 -4.10 -16.70
C CYS A 313 8.43 -3.25 -16.57
N GLU A 314 8.97 -2.74 -17.69
CA GLU A 314 10.13 -1.84 -17.68
C GLU A 314 9.91 -0.60 -16.81
N LYS A 315 8.72 0.01 -16.94
CA LYS A 315 8.38 1.17 -16.13
C LYS A 315 8.22 0.85 -14.64
N ALA A 316 7.70 -0.31 -14.30
CA ALA A 316 7.60 -0.77 -12.91
C ALA A 316 9.01 -0.97 -12.29
N ASP A 317 9.95 -1.52 -13.06
CA ASP A 317 11.36 -1.64 -12.66
C ASP A 317 12.04 -0.27 -12.50
N ASP A 318 11.84 0.67 -13.44
CA ASP A 318 12.39 2.03 -13.35
C ASP A 318 11.87 2.82 -12.14
N ILE A 319 10.66 2.52 -11.70
CA ILE A 319 10.02 3.11 -10.52
C ILE A 319 10.54 2.44 -9.23
N ASP A 320 11.03 1.22 -9.30
CA ASP A 320 11.42 0.38 -8.16
C ASP A 320 10.20 -0.04 -7.31
N VAL A 321 9.21 -0.66 -7.95
CA VAL A 321 7.99 -1.18 -7.31
C VAL A 321 8.19 -2.63 -6.93
N GLY A 322 8.01 -2.98 -5.66
CA GLY A 322 8.21 -4.36 -5.19
C GLY A 322 7.02 -5.29 -5.46
N HIS A 323 5.80 -4.76 -5.56
CA HIS A 323 4.60 -5.55 -5.83
C HIS A 323 3.91 -5.10 -7.10
N LEU A 324 3.58 -6.05 -7.98
CA LEU A 324 2.86 -5.76 -9.22
C LEU A 324 1.74 -6.76 -9.45
N TYR A 325 0.57 -6.25 -9.84
CA TYR A 325 -0.50 -7.01 -10.47
C TYR A 325 -0.71 -6.51 -11.89
N LEU A 326 -0.67 -7.43 -12.84
CA LEU A 326 -0.95 -7.15 -14.26
C LEU A 326 -2.13 -8.01 -14.71
N THR A 327 -3.11 -7.38 -15.35
CA THR A 327 -4.23 -8.08 -15.97
C THR A 327 -4.61 -7.45 -17.31
N ASP A 328 -4.97 -8.29 -18.26
CA ASP A 328 -5.53 -7.87 -19.54
C ASP A 328 -7.04 -7.60 -19.46
N GLN A 329 -7.65 -7.88 -18.32
CA GLN A 329 -9.04 -7.49 -18.05
C GLN A 329 -9.16 -5.98 -17.92
N THR A 330 -10.34 -5.43 -18.21
CA THR A 330 -10.62 -3.99 -18.14
C THR A 330 -11.92 -3.74 -17.40
N PHE A 331 -12.12 -2.51 -16.94
CA PHE A 331 -13.46 -2.06 -16.60
C PHE A 331 -14.24 -1.82 -17.89
N ALA A 332 -15.24 -2.64 -18.18
CA ALA A 332 -16.22 -2.32 -19.20
C ALA A 332 -17.36 -1.53 -18.56
N VAL A 333 -17.63 -0.36 -19.11
CA VAL A 333 -18.78 0.45 -18.71
C VAL A 333 -20.03 -0.17 -19.32
N GLY A 334 -20.51 -1.24 -18.71
CA GLY A 334 -21.83 -1.78 -18.98
C GLY A 334 -22.92 -0.99 -18.24
N THR A 335 -24.13 -1.11 -18.67
CA THR A 335 -25.31 -0.55 -17.98
C THR A 335 -25.68 -1.36 -16.72
N GLY A 336 -24.96 -2.46 -16.45
CA GLY A 336 -25.26 -3.39 -15.36
C GLY A 336 -26.51 -4.25 -15.64
N SER A 337 -27.00 -4.27 -16.89
CA SER A 337 -28.07 -5.18 -17.32
C SER A 337 -27.50 -6.54 -17.75
N GLU A 338 -28.36 -7.57 -17.85
CA GLU A 338 -27.95 -8.89 -18.36
C GLU A 338 -27.35 -8.82 -19.76
N ASP A 339 -27.77 -7.84 -20.58
CA ASP A 339 -27.29 -7.64 -21.95
C ASP A 339 -25.95 -6.86 -22.03
N THR A 340 -25.59 -6.13 -20.97
CA THR A 340 -24.36 -5.34 -20.88
C THR A 340 -23.82 -5.41 -19.46
N PRO A 341 -23.25 -6.55 -19.04
CA PRO A 341 -22.69 -6.71 -17.72
C PRO A 341 -21.52 -5.73 -17.49
N GLN A 342 -21.44 -5.19 -16.30
CA GLN A 342 -20.29 -4.43 -15.89
C GLN A 342 -19.13 -5.40 -15.68
N GLU A 343 -18.08 -5.27 -16.49
CA GLU A 343 -16.86 -6.08 -16.30
C GLU A 343 -15.95 -5.41 -15.27
N ASP A 344 -15.43 -6.22 -14.37
CA ASP A 344 -14.46 -5.82 -13.36
C ASP A 344 -13.12 -6.52 -13.67
N PRO A 345 -11.99 -5.79 -13.79
CA PRO A 345 -10.68 -6.37 -14.09
C PRO A 345 -10.20 -7.36 -13.02
N TYR A 346 -10.91 -7.48 -11.92
CA TYR A 346 -10.59 -8.38 -10.81
C TYR A 346 -11.47 -9.62 -10.74
N ASP A 347 -12.44 -9.76 -11.65
CA ASP A 347 -13.33 -10.92 -11.68
C ASP A 347 -12.60 -12.22 -12.01
N ASP A 348 -11.59 -12.18 -12.88
CA ASP A 348 -10.80 -13.34 -13.28
C ASP A 348 -9.30 -13.09 -13.17
N PRO A 349 -8.48 -14.16 -12.94
CA PRO A 349 -7.04 -14.09 -13.09
C PRO A 349 -6.66 -13.63 -14.51
N PRO A 350 -5.49 -13.01 -14.69
CA PRO A 350 -5.02 -12.62 -16.01
C PRO A 350 -4.95 -13.81 -16.97
N SER A 351 -5.16 -13.53 -18.25
CA SER A 351 -5.08 -14.53 -19.30
C SER A 351 -3.73 -15.28 -19.31
N PRO A 352 -3.68 -16.53 -19.76
CA PRO A 352 -2.46 -17.34 -19.71
C PRO A 352 -1.23 -16.72 -20.41
N TRP A 353 -1.43 -15.86 -21.41
CA TRP A 353 -0.32 -15.21 -22.12
C TRP A 353 0.38 -14.13 -21.25
N VAL A 354 -0.27 -13.59 -20.22
CA VAL A 354 0.31 -12.60 -19.29
C VAL A 354 1.29 -13.26 -18.32
N VAL A 355 1.05 -14.52 -17.95
CA VAL A 355 1.82 -15.25 -16.94
C VAL A 355 3.32 -15.28 -17.22
N PRO A 356 3.80 -15.58 -18.45
CA PRO A 356 5.23 -15.53 -18.75
C PRO A 356 5.85 -14.14 -18.56
N LYS A 357 5.09 -13.07 -18.85
CA LYS A 357 5.55 -11.69 -18.72
C LYS A 357 5.75 -11.32 -17.24
N ILE A 358 4.78 -11.66 -16.39
CA ILE A 358 4.90 -11.48 -14.95
C ILE A 358 6.12 -12.25 -14.41
N ARG A 359 6.31 -13.51 -14.82
CA ARG A 359 7.46 -14.32 -14.38
C ARG A 359 8.80 -13.76 -14.83
N SER A 360 8.86 -13.17 -16.02
CA SER A 360 10.07 -12.50 -16.52
C SER A 360 10.39 -11.26 -15.68
N TRP A 361 9.37 -10.47 -15.36
CA TRP A 361 9.52 -9.30 -14.51
C TRP A 361 10.02 -9.67 -13.10
N ILE A 362 9.41 -10.68 -12.46
CA ILE A 362 9.82 -11.11 -11.11
C ILE A 362 11.28 -11.59 -11.07
N LYS A 363 11.73 -12.29 -12.12
CA LYS A 363 13.11 -12.80 -12.17
C LYS A 363 14.15 -11.72 -12.50
N GLY A 364 13.73 -10.49 -12.74
CA GLY A 364 14.62 -9.42 -13.22
C GLY A 364 15.25 -9.76 -14.58
N VAL A 365 14.66 -10.69 -15.33
CA VAL A 365 15.11 -11.09 -16.65
C VAL A 365 14.35 -10.25 -17.68
N LEU A 366 14.55 -8.94 -17.65
CA LEU A 366 14.59 -8.23 -18.93
C LEU A 366 15.75 -8.85 -19.74
N PRO A 367 15.59 -9.10 -21.04
CA PRO A 367 16.67 -9.61 -21.85
C PRO A 367 17.96 -8.83 -21.57
N LEU A 368 19.09 -9.50 -21.40
CA LEU A 368 20.37 -8.89 -21.03
C LEU A 368 20.68 -7.63 -21.89
N GLU A 369 20.25 -7.67 -23.16
CA GLU A 369 20.35 -6.58 -24.12
C GLU A 369 19.56 -5.33 -23.71
N GLN A 370 18.35 -5.47 -23.15
CA GLN A 370 17.53 -4.33 -22.69
C GLN A 370 18.07 -3.74 -21.38
N ARG A 371 18.60 -4.59 -20.48
CA ARG A 371 19.27 -4.14 -19.26
C ARG A 371 20.56 -3.39 -19.57
N LEU A 372 21.31 -3.84 -20.57
CA LEU A 372 22.52 -3.19 -21.03
C LEU A 372 22.21 -1.82 -21.62
N SER A 373 21.19 -1.74 -22.50
CA SER A 373 20.75 -0.47 -23.12
C SER A 373 20.23 0.54 -22.08
N ALA A 374 19.53 0.08 -21.04
CA ALA A 374 19.06 0.95 -19.96
C ALA A 374 20.21 1.49 -19.10
N VAL A 375 21.25 0.67 -18.86
CA VAL A 375 22.47 1.11 -18.17
C VAL A 375 23.27 2.10 -19.02
N GLU A 376 23.43 1.82 -20.30
CA GLU A 376 24.12 2.71 -21.26
C GLU A 376 23.42 4.08 -21.36
N ALA A 377 22.08 4.10 -21.44
CA ALA A 377 21.29 5.33 -21.43
C ALA A 377 21.45 6.13 -20.12
N LYS A 378 21.50 5.45 -18.97
CA LYS A 378 21.74 6.09 -17.66
C LYS A 378 23.16 6.63 -17.50
N VAL A 379 24.15 5.98 -18.09
CA VAL A 379 25.54 6.47 -18.11
C VAL A 379 25.66 7.69 -19.01
N ALA A 380 25.12 7.63 -20.23
CA ALA A 380 25.12 8.74 -21.17
C ALA A 380 24.38 10.00 -20.65
N ALA A 381 23.31 9.80 -19.84
CA ALA A 381 22.57 10.91 -19.22
C ALA A 381 23.32 11.56 -18.04
N LYS A 382 24.36 10.92 -17.49
CA LYS A 382 25.19 11.47 -16.41
C LYS A 382 26.45 12.20 -16.95
N GLU A 383 26.76 11.99 -18.21
CA GLU A 383 27.94 12.61 -18.89
C GLU A 383 27.56 13.89 -19.63
N ASN A 384 26.28 14.23 -19.71
CA ASN A 384 25.76 15.51 -20.22
C ASN A 384 25.17 16.35 -19.08
#